data_cffa33d70bb10250636c72e26800c40c
#
_entry.id   cffa33d70bb10250636c72e26800c40c
#
_cell.length_a   1.000
_cell.length_b   1.000
_cell.length_c   1.000
_cell.angle_alpha   90.00
_cell.angle_beta   90.00
_cell.angle_gamma   90.00
#
_symmetry.space_group_name_H-M   'P 1'
#
loop_
_entity.id
_entity.type
_entity.pdbx_description
1 polymer ?
#
loop_
_entity_poly.entity_id
_entity_poly.type
_entity_poly.pdbx_seq_one_letter_code
_entity_poly.pdbx_strand_id
1 'polypeptide(L)'
;MTVFAAGVVCWREVKGEILFALVHREKYNDWGFAKGKQDPGEELCETAVREVHEELGLKIKLGRKISTINYELSNGEDKEVHYWASKVTDKAVRRSSFVPNEEISQVDWHDGKSALKLLSYAHDKALLKEVLELHREKELETKALILLRHAKATPRNDWSGEEAKRPLLPEGKTQAKRLVAILKSFGPKRLVTSPWTRCWQTVEPYAKACDKTLISRSQLTELTSSLSPRKTTKAVQDLFDSQNSALLCSHRPALPTITQTLATRANTEVKPQILAATDLAPGEFAVLRLTLGKKARFVSLERVKAF
;
A
#
# COMPACT_ATOMS: atom_id res chain seq x y z
N MET A 1 -21.45 1.90 17.21
CA MET A 1 -19.98 2.22 17.02
C MET A 1 -19.55 1.50 15.76
N THR A 2 -18.69 2.11 14.93
CA THR A 2 -18.21 1.41 13.71
C THR A 2 -17.03 0.52 14.03
N VAL A 3 -17.12 -0.76 13.69
CA VAL A 3 -16.05 -1.75 13.78
C VAL A 3 -15.27 -1.74 12.49
N PHE A 4 -14.02 -1.27 12.53
CA PHE A 4 -13.12 -1.32 11.39
C PHE A 4 -12.47 -2.69 11.26
N ALA A 5 -12.36 -3.16 10.03
CA ALA A 5 -11.72 -4.43 9.69
C ALA A 5 -10.98 -4.34 8.35
N ALA A 6 -10.08 -5.26 8.13
CA ALA A 6 -9.33 -5.34 6.89
C ALA A 6 -9.20 -6.78 6.41
N GLY A 7 -9.22 -6.98 5.10
CA GLY A 7 -9.09 -8.29 4.49
C GLY A 7 -8.32 -8.26 3.18
N VAL A 8 -7.97 -9.43 2.67
CA VAL A 8 -7.20 -9.56 1.44
C VAL A 8 -7.74 -10.71 0.58
N VAL A 9 -7.98 -10.40 -0.68
CA VAL A 9 -8.15 -11.41 -1.72
C VAL A 9 -6.76 -11.86 -2.16
N CYS A 10 -6.27 -12.94 -1.55
CA CYS A 10 -5.00 -13.57 -1.92
C CYS A 10 -5.20 -14.36 -3.21
N TRP A 11 -4.36 -14.11 -4.22
CA TRP A 11 -4.44 -14.77 -5.52
C TRP A 11 -3.08 -15.20 -6.04
N ARG A 12 -3.04 -16.20 -6.90
CA ARG A 12 -1.85 -16.64 -7.61
C ARG A 12 -2.20 -17.14 -9.01
N GLU A 13 -1.21 -17.24 -9.86
CA GLU A 13 -1.35 -17.79 -11.21
C GLU A 13 -0.60 -19.11 -11.29
N VAL A 14 -1.29 -20.16 -11.70
CA VAL A 14 -0.74 -21.51 -11.86
C VAL A 14 -1.11 -22.03 -13.23
N LYS A 15 -0.12 -22.28 -14.07
CA LYS A 15 -0.32 -22.78 -15.45
C LYS A 15 -1.29 -21.92 -16.30
N GLY A 16 -1.27 -20.58 -16.06
CA GLY A 16 -2.14 -19.64 -16.77
C GLY A 16 -3.54 -19.48 -16.19
N GLU A 17 -3.86 -20.18 -15.12
CA GLU A 17 -5.14 -20.06 -14.39
C GLU A 17 -4.95 -19.26 -13.10
N ILE A 18 -5.88 -18.32 -12.85
CA ILE A 18 -5.89 -17.54 -11.61
C ILE A 18 -6.64 -18.32 -10.52
N LEU A 19 -5.97 -18.50 -9.38
CA LEU A 19 -6.51 -19.15 -8.19
C LEU A 19 -6.59 -18.18 -7.03
N PHE A 20 -7.62 -18.34 -6.19
CA PHE A 20 -7.92 -17.53 -5.02
C PHE A 20 -7.87 -18.37 -3.75
N ALA A 21 -7.22 -17.88 -2.70
CA ALA A 21 -7.26 -18.52 -1.39
C ALA A 21 -8.57 -18.19 -0.69
N LEU A 22 -9.28 -19.20 -0.26
CA LEU A 22 -10.46 -19.10 0.59
C LEU A 22 -10.19 -19.76 1.94
N VAL A 23 -10.82 -19.24 2.98
CA VAL A 23 -10.82 -19.78 4.34
C VAL A 23 -12.18 -20.39 4.67
N HIS A 24 -12.18 -21.53 5.34
CA HIS A 24 -13.39 -22.17 5.89
C HIS A 24 -13.43 -22.03 7.40
N ARG A 25 -14.58 -21.54 7.90
CA ARG A 25 -14.83 -21.45 9.35
C ARG A 25 -15.89 -22.50 9.75
N GLU A 26 -15.43 -23.55 10.42
CA GLU A 26 -16.29 -24.68 10.79
C GLU A 26 -17.46 -24.24 11.68
N LYS A 27 -17.20 -23.36 12.65
CA LYS A 27 -18.23 -22.82 13.57
C LYS A 27 -19.43 -22.21 12.86
N TYR A 28 -19.23 -21.60 11.71
CA TYR A 28 -20.26 -20.93 10.91
C TYR A 28 -20.61 -21.71 9.64
N ASN A 29 -19.85 -22.76 9.35
CA ASN A 29 -19.91 -23.54 8.11
C ASN A 29 -19.93 -22.63 6.87
N ASP A 30 -19.00 -21.65 6.84
CA ASP A 30 -18.92 -20.66 5.77
C ASP A 30 -17.52 -20.59 5.16
N TRP A 31 -17.51 -20.12 3.88
CA TRP A 31 -16.31 -19.81 3.11
C TRP A 31 -16.23 -18.31 2.82
N GLY A 32 -15.07 -17.74 3.02
CA GLY A 32 -14.80 -16.31 2.77
C GLY A 32 -13.33 -16.01 2.47
N PHE A 33 -13.01 -14.72 2.41
CA PHE A 33 -11.63 -14.23 2.31
C PHE A 33 -11.07 -13.95 3.70
N ALA A 34 -9.74 -14.07 3.83
CA ALA A 34 -9.04 -13.73 5.06
C ALA A 34 -9.28 -12.28 5.47
N LYS A 35 -9.77 -12.05 6.69
CA LYS A 35 -10.11 -10.73 7.22
C LYS A 35 -10.32 -10.75 8.73
N GLY A 36 -9.99 -9.68 9.39
CA GLY A 36 -10.33 -9.50 10.79
C GLY A 36 -10.39 -8.06 11.25
N LYS A 37 -10.62 -7.87 12.52
CA LYS A 37 -10.79 -6.57 13.16
C LYS A 37 -9.46 -5.84 13.30
N GLN A 38 -9.50 -4.53 13.20
CA GLN A 38 -8.36 -3.66 13.44
C GLN A 38 -8.03 -3.67 14.95
N ASP A 39 -6.77 -3.96 15.28
CA ASP A 39 -6.28 -3.86 16.64
C ASP A 39 -5.94 -2.40 17.02
N PRO A 40 -6.00 -2.06 18.31
CA PRO A 40 -5.61 -0.72 18.76
C PRO A 40 -4.18 -0.34 18.31
N GLY A 41 -4.06 0.80 17.64
CA GLY A 41 -2.78 1.31 17.15
C GLY A 41 -2.30 0.74 15.80
N GLU A 42 -3.04 -0.16 15.17
CA GLU A 42 -2.80 -0.58 13.80
C GLU A 42 -3.38 0.41 12.78
N GLU A 43 -2.79 0.47 11.59
CA GLU A 43 -3.45 0.95 10.39
C GLU A 43 -4.09 -0.23 9.66
N LEU A 44 -5.19 -0.01 8.93
CA LEU A 44 -5.92 -1.07 8.24
C LEU A 44 -5.05 -1.91 7.28
N CYS A 45 -4.01 -1.32 6.69
CA CYS A 45 -3.05 -2.07 5.88
C CYS A 45 -2.16 -3.01 6.70
N GLU A 46 -1.93 -2.74 7.98
CA GLU A 46 -1.21 -3.64 8.88
C GLU A 46 -2.14 -4.78 9.32
N THR A 47 -3.38 -4.44 9.72
CA THR A 47 -4.43 -5.41 10.01
C THR A 47 -4.58 -6.42 8.86
N ALA A 48 -4.69 -5.95 7.62
CA ALA A 48 -4.83 -6.81 6.44
C ALA A 48 -3.66 -7.82 6.29
N VAL A 49 -2.43 -7.38 6.55
CA VAL A 49 -1.24 -8.26 6.48
C VAL A 49 -1.18 -9.23 7.65
N ARG A 50 -1.55 -8.80 8.87
CA ARG A 50 -1.61 -9.63 10.07
C ARG A 50 -2.63 -10.73 9.90
N GLU A 51 -3.87 -10.40 9.51
CA GLU A 51 -4.96 -11.37 9.33
C GLU A 51 -4.62 -12.44 8.28
N VAL A 52 -3.99 -12.06 7.16
CA VAL A 52 -3.50 -13.05 6.18
C VAL A 52 -2.43 -13.96 6.78
N HIS A 53 -1.58 -13.44 7.67
CA HIS A 53 -0.60 -14.28 8.32
C HIS A 53 -1.23 -15.24 9.34
N GLU A 54 -2.21 -14.79 10.09
CA GLU A 54 -2.93 -15.59 11.10
C GLU A 54 -3.83 -16.64 10.45
N GLU A 55 -4.65 -16.25 9.47
CA GLU A 55 -5.65 -17.14 8.86
C GLU A 55 -5.09 -18.02 7.72
N LEU A 56 -4.06 -17.56 6.97
CA LEU A 56 -3.49 -18.29 5.83
C LEU A 56 -2.05 -18.76 6.06
N GLY A 57 -1.39 -18.34 7.13
CA GLY A 57 0.04 -18.57 7.35
C GLY A 57 0.96 -17.90 6.32
N LEU A 58 0.46 -16.95 5.53
CA LEU A 58 1.17 -16.37 4.40
C LEU A 58 1.85 -15.03 4.76
N LYS A 59 3.06 -14.83 4.27
CA LYS A 59 3.75 -13.54 4.32
C LYS A 59 3.57 -12.82 2.99
N ILE A 60 2.74 -11.79 2.97
CA ILE A 60 2.36 -11.06 1.77
C ILE A 60 2.84 -9.59 1.76
N LYS A 61 2.66 -8.94 0.62
CA LYS A 61 2.65 -7.49 0.45
C LYS A 61 1.35 -7.10 -0.23
N LEU A 62 0.72 -6.04 0.27
CA LEU A 62 -0.53 -5.58 -0.29
C LEU A 62 -0.36 -5.14 -1.75
N GLY A 63 -1.26 -5.57 -2.58
CA GLY A 63 -1.45 -5.12 -3.94
C GLY A 63 -2.42 -3.93 -4.01
N ARG A 64 -3.26 -3.89 -5.04
CA ARG A 64 -4.27 -2.86 -5.24
C ARG A 64 -5.34 -2.93 -4.14
N LYS A 65 -5.70 -1.77 -3.57
CA LYS A 65 -6.92 -1.65 -2.77
C LYS A 65 -8.11 -1.84 -3.71
N ILE A 66 -9.06 -2.67 -3.31
CA ILE A 66 -10.23 -3.01 -4.10
C ILE A 66 -11.41 -2.17 -3.57
N SER A 67 -12.30 -2.77 -2.83
CA SER A 67 -13.50 -2.14 -2.31
C SER A 67 -13.48 -2.02 -0.78
N THR A 68 -14.33 -1.16 -0.27
CA THR A 68 -14.74 -1.15 1.13
C THR A 68 -16.18 -1.68 1.21
N ILE A 69 -16.40 -2.66 2.08
CA ILE A 69 -17.71 -3.30 2.28
C ILE A 69 -18.25 -2.86 3.63
N ASN A 70 -19.48 -2.33 3.62
CA ASN A 70 -20.20 -1.90 4.82
C ASN A 70 -21.38 -2.81 5.06
N TYR A 71 -21.55 -3.29 6.29
CA TYR A 71 -22.72 -4.06 6.72
C TYR A 71 -22.93 -3.94 8.22
N GLU A 72 -24.17 -4.16 8.65
CA GLU A 72 -24.55 -4.18 10.05
C GLU A 72 -24.31 -5.57 10.65
N LEU A 73 -23.72 -5.61 11.85
CA LEU A 73 -23.56 -6.83 12.65
C LEU A 73 -24.85 -7.17 13.38
N SER A 74 -25.01 -8.41 13.80
CA SER A 74 -26.18 -8.89 14.55
C SER A 74 -26.44 -8.15 15.87
N ASN A 75 -25.43 -7.48 16.42
CA ASN A 75 -25.55 -6.63 17.61
C ASN A 75 -25.90 -5.17 17.32
N GLY A 76 -26.22 -4.82 16.06
CA GLY A 76 -26.56 -3.46 15.62
C GLY A 76 -25.37 -2.51 15.43
N GLU A 77 -24.13 -3.00 15.47
CA GLU A 77 -22.95 -2.18 15.13
C GLU A 77 -22.67 -2.22 13.64
N ASP A 78 -22.29 -1.07 13.08
CA ASP A 78 -21.78 -1.00 11.70
C ASP A 78 -20.39 -1.62 11.62
N LYS A 79 -20.14 -2.42 10.58
CA LYS A 79 -18.82 -2.93 10.27
C LYS A 79 -18.37 -2.43 8.89
N GLU A 80 -17.18 -1.87 8.85
CA GLU A 80 -16.51 -1.40 7.64
C GLU A 80 -15.27 -2.24 7.38
N VAL A 81 -15.26 -2.99 6.27
CA VAL A 81 -14.16 -3.88 5.90
C VAL A 81 -13.46 -3.38 4.65
N HIS A 82 -12.18 -3.05 4.77
CA HIS A 82 -11.34 -2.63 3.65
C HIS A 82 -10.61 -3.81 3.04
N TYR A 83 -10.71 -3.98 1.71
CA TYR A 83 -10.08 -5.10 1.02
C TYR A 83 -8.98 -4.67 0.06
N TRP A 84 -7.92 -5.47 0.06
CA TRP A 84 -6.83 -5.41 -0.92
C TRP A 84 -6.74 -6.72 -1.69
N ALA A 85 -6.18 -6.68 -2.91
CA ALA A 85 -5.68 -7.87 -3.58
C ALA A 85 -4.20 -8.07 -3.24
N SER A 86 -3.75 -9.33 -3.18
CA SER A 86 -2.33 -9.64 -3.02
C SER A 86 -1.93 -10.85 -3.86
N LYS A 87 -0.94 -10.65 -4.77
CA LYS A 87 -0.35 -11.78 -5.50
C LYS A 87 0.54 -12.59 -4.57
N VAL A 88 0.26 -13.88 -4.45
CA VAL A 88 1.03 -14.83 -3.63
C VAL A 88 1.92 -15.66 -4.54
N THR A 89 3.21 -15.72 -4.22
CA THR A 89 4.17 -16.54 -4.98
C THR A 89 4.10 -18.00 -4.54
N ASP A 90 4.45 -18.95 -5.43
CA ASP A 90 4.55 -20.36 -5.08
C ASP A 90 5.50 -20.62 -3.92
N LYS A 91 6.57 -19.80 -3.81
CA LYS A 91 7.49 -19.85 -2.68
C LYS A 91 6.80 -19.51 -1.37
N ALA A 92 5.90 -18.50 -1.37
CA ALA A 92 5.15 -18.12 -0.18
C ALA A 92 4.15 -19.20 0.22
N VAL A 93 3.47 -19.82 -0.75
CA VAL A 93 2.55 -20.95 -0.50
C VAL A 93 3.30 -22.13 0.13
N ARG A 94 4.45 -22.54 -0.44
CA ARG A 94 5.27 -23.64 0.13
C ARG A 94 5.83 -23.34 1.53
N ARG A 95 5.88 -22.10 1.94
CA ARG A 95 6.34 -21.63 3.25
C ARG A 95 5.22 -21.18 4.16
N SER A 96 3.98 -21.44 3.78
CA SER A 96 2.85 -21.17 4.66
C SER A 96 3.05 -21.89 6.00
N SER A 97 2.78 -21.18 7.07
CA SER A 97 2.75 -21.71 8.44
C SER A 97 1.34 -22.01 8.93
N PHE A 98 0.36 -22.05 8.02
CA PHE A 98 -1.02 -22.34 8.38
C PHE A 98 -1.13 -23.72 9.02
N VAL A 99 -1.83 -23.76 10.16
CA VAL A 99 -2.29 -24.96 10.85
C VAL A 99 -3.75 -24.75 11.19
N PRO A 100 -4.65 -25.70 10.88
CA PRO A 100 -6.05 -25.61 11.27
C PRO A 100 -6.20 -25.27 12.76
N ASN A 101 -7.16 -24.41 13.09
CA ASN A 101 -7.44 -23.94 14.44
C ASN A 101 -8.95 -23.75 14.65
N GLU A 102 -9.36 -23.26 15.82
CA GLU A 102 -10.79 -23.09 16.17
C GLU A 102 -11.50 -22.03 15.30
N GLU A 103 -10.77 -21.09 14.71
CA GLU A 103 -11.35 -20.06 13.85
C GLU A 103 -11.36 -20.49 12.39
N ILE A 104 -10.22 -20.98 11.88
CA ILE A 104 -10.05 -21.41 10.48
C ILE A 104 -9.70 -22.90 10.44
N SER A 105 -10.66 -23.70 9.99
CA SER A 105 -10.49 -25.14 9.87
C SER A 105 -9.76 -25.56 8.59
N GLN A 106 -9.87 -24.77 7.51
CA GLN A 106 -9.34 -25.13 6.20
C GLN A 106 -8.97 -23.90 5.37
N VAL A 107 -7.92 -24.04 4.57
CA VAL A 107 -7.50 -23.06 3.56
C VAL A 107 -7.32 -23.77 2.23
N ASP A 108 -8.06 -23.33 1.20
CA ASP A 108 -8.00 -23.93 -0.14
C ASP A 108 -7.83 -22.88 -1.24
N TRP A 109 -7.27 -23.33 -2.37
CA TRP A 109 -7.08 -22.53 -3.56
C TRP A 109 -8.04 -22.95 -4.67
N HIS A 110 -8.89 -22.04 -5.13
CA HIS A 110 -9.93 -22.30 -6.12
C HIS A 110 -9.82 -21.35 -7.30
N ASP A 111 -10.14 -21.86 -8.51
CA ASP A 111 -10.40 -21.02 -9.67
C ASP A 111 -11.60 -20.09 -9.41
N GLY A 112 -11.74 -19.04 -10.23
CA GLY A 112 -12.78 -18.03 -10.04
C GLY A 112 -14.21 -18.59 -10.06
N LYS A 113 -14.49 -19.61 -10.89
CA LYS A 113 -15.83 -20.23 -11.00
C LYS A 113 -16.16 -21.06 -9.76
N SER A 114 -15.20 -21.85 -9.29
CA SER A 114 -15.33 -22.67 -8.09
C SER A 114 -15.42 -21.79 -6.84
N ALA A 115 -14.58 -20.75 -6.74
CA ALA A 115 -14.62 -19.79 -5.64
C ALA A 115 -15.98 -19.06 -5.55
N LEU A 116 -16.57 -18.62 -6.68
CA LEU A 116 -17.90 -17.99 -6.69
C LEU A 116 -19.02 -18.90 -6.20
N LYS A 117 -18.88 -20.22 -6.36
CA LYS A 117 -19.87 -21.20 -5.85
C LYS A 117 -19.70 -21.43 -4.36
N LEU A 118 -18.45 -21.51 -3.87
CA LEU A 118 -18.12 -21.80 -2.48
C LEU A 118 -18.37 -20.62 -1.55
N LEU A 119 -17.99 -19.38 -1.95
CA LEU A 119 -18.18 -18.18 -1.15
C LEU A 119 -19.61 -18.11 -0.62
N SER A 120 -19.75 -17.95 0.70
CA SER A 120 -21.04 -17.99 1.38
C SER A 120 -21.82 -16.69 1.25
N TYR A 121 -21.11 -15.54 1.22
CA TYR A 121 -21.72 -14.23 1.29
C TYR A 121 -21.79 -13.52 -0.07
N ALA A 122 -22.89 -12.81 -0.33
CA ALA A 122 -23.10 -12.07 -1.57
C ALA A 122 -22.03 -10.97 -1.78
N HIS A 123 -21.59 -10.31 -0.70
CA HIS A 123 -20.57 -9.27 -0.76
C HIS A 123 -19.19 -9.84 -1.14
N ASP A 124 -18.81 -11.03 -0.66
CA ASP A 124 -17.57 -11.70 -1.05
C ASP A 124 -17.61 -12.13 -2.53
N LYS A 125 -18.78 -12.58 -3.01
CA LYS A 125 -18.98 -12.89 -4.44
C LYS A 125 -18.86 -11.64 -5.32
N ALA A 126 -19.39 -10.50 -4.87
CA ALA A 126 -19.26 -9.23 -5.57
C ALA A 126 -17.78 -8.77 -5.62
N LEU A 127 -17.07 -8.87 -4.50
CA LEU A 127 -15.65 -8.58 -4.39
C LEU A 127 -14.81 -9.45 -5.35
N LEU A 128 -15.10 -10.77 -5.42
CA LEU A 128 -14.40 -11.65 -6.34
C LEU A 128 -14.66 -11.30 -7.80
N LYS A 129 -15.89 -10.90 -8.15
CA LYS A 129 -16.21 -10.45 -9.51
C LYS A 129 -15.42 -9.19 -9.88
N GLU A 130 -15.29 -8.23 -8.99
CA GLU A 130 -14.46 -7.04 -9.17
C GLU A 130 -12.98 -7.42 -9.42
N VAL A 131 -12.43 -8.34 -8.61
CA VAL A 131 -11.05 -8.81 -8.77
C VAL A 131 -10.85 -9.53 -10.12
N LEU A 132 -11.80 -10.35 -10.55
CA LEU A 132 -11.75 -11.02 -11.87
C LEU A 132 -11.81 -10.01 -13.02
N GLU A 133 -12.58 -8.93 -12.88
CA GLU A 133 -12.61 -7.85 -13.87
C GLU A 133 -11.26 -7.13 -13.93
N LEU A 134 -10.68 -6.76 -12.77
CA LEU A 134 -9.34 -6.16 -12.71
C LEU A 134 -8.27 -7.06 -13.33
N HIS A 135 -8.41 -8.39 -13.16
CA HIS A 135 -7.50 -9.34 -13.81
C HIS A 135 -7.66 -9.33 -15.33
N ARG A 136 -8.90 -9.34 -15.84
CA ARG A 136 -9.22 -9.25 -17.28
C ARG A 136 -8.66 -7.97 -17.91
N GLU A 137 -8.75 -6.85 -17.21
CA GLU A 137 -8.23 -5.55 -17.62
C GLU A 137 -6.72 -5.39 -17.44
N LYS A 138 -6.03 -6.40 -16.88
CA LYS A 138 -4.60 -6.36 -16.54
C LYS A 138 -4.23 -5.26 -15.55
N GLU A 139 -5.15 -4.94 -14.64
CA GLU A 139 -5.00 -3.95 -13.59
C GLU A 139 -4.89 -4.55 -12.19
N LEU A 140 -5.03 -5.88 -12.06
CA LEU A 140 -4.91 -6.58 -10.78
C LEU A 140 -3.45 -6.67 -10.31
N GLU A 141 -2.54 -7.10 -11.20
CA GLU A 141 -1.12 -7.17 -10.90
C GLU A 141 -0.46 -5.82 -11.14
N THR A 142 -0.04 -5.17 -10.08
CA THR A 142 0.56 -3.83 -10.11
C THR A 142 1.81 -3.75 -9.25
N LYS A 143 2.65 -2.75 -9.51
CA LYS A 143 3.72 -2.35 -8.59
C LYS A 143 3.35 -1.04 -7.89
N ALA A 144 3.80 -0.87 -6.64
CA ALA A 144 3.57 0.35 -5.89
C ALA A 144 4.63 1.41 -6.21
N LEU A 145 4.19 2.66 -6.39
CA LEU A 145 5.01 3.84 -6.24
C LEU A 145 4.43 4.65 -5.09
N ILE A 146 5.21 4.78 -4.00
CA ILE A 146 4.79 5.49 -2.80
C ILE A 146 5.35 6.90 -2.85
N LEU A 147 4.47 7.91 -2.80
CA LEU A 147 4.82 9.31 -2.65
C LEU A 147 4.66 9.70 -1.19
N LEU A 148 5.77 9.96 -0.50
CA LEU A 148 5.83 10.30 0.91
C LEU A 148 6.28 11.75 1.09
N ARG A 149 5.52 12.53 1.85
CA ARG A 149 6.01 13.80 2.38
C ARG A 149 6.82 13.54 3.65
N HIS A 150 7.98 14.20 3.80
CA HIS A 150 8.78 14.07 5.03
C HIS A 150 7.94 14.29 6.30
N ALA A 151 8.29 13.61 7.38
CA ALA A 151 7.67 13.73 8.68
C ALA A 151 7.84 15.14 9.28
N LYS A 152 7.19 15.41 10.42
CA LYS A 152 7.17 16.73 11.05
C LYS A 152 8.58 17.21 11.38
N ALA A 153 8.99 18.30 10.75
CA ALA A 153 10.32 18.90 10.91
C ALA A 153 10.27 20.14 11.81
N THR A 154 11.41 20.52 12.38
CA THR A 154 11.57 21.78 13.11
C THR A 154 11.01 22.93 12.28
N PRO A 155 10.19 23.85 12.83
CA PRO A 155 9.71 25.03 12.10
C PRO A 155 10.86 25.87 11.56
N ARG A 156 10.66 26.57 10.44
CA ARG A 156 11.72 27.41 9.85
C ARG A 156 12.15 28.52 10.80
N ASN A 157 11.21 29.12 11.52
CA ASN A 157 11.47 30.22 12.44
C ASN A 157 12.28 29.78 13.68
N ASP A 158 12.29 28.47 13.99
CA ASP A 158 13.00 27.88 15.12
C ASP A 158 14.35 27.28 14.69
N TRP A 159 14.77 27.51 13.45
CA TRP A 159 15.98 26.91 12.88
C TRP A 159 16.90 27.98 12.31
N SER A 160 18.08 28.15 12.91
CA SER A 160 19.10 29.15 12.48
C SER A 160 20.20 28.59 11.56
N GLY A 161 20.19 27.26 11.31
CA GLY A 161 21.17 26.61 10.45
C GLY A 161 20.78 26.59 8.97
N GLU A 162 21.57 25.93 8.16
CA GLU A 162 21.27 25.69 6.74
C GLU A 162 19.94 24.94 6.58
N GLU A 163 19.06 25.40 5.69
CA GLU A 163 17.74 24.78 5.44
C GLU A 163 17.85 23.28 5.06
N ALA A 164 18.90 22.88 4.37
CA ALA A 164 19.17 21.49 4.02
C ALA A 164 19.42 20.60 5.24
N LYS A 165 19.97 21.17 6.33
CA LYS A 165 20.29 20.46 7.57
C LYS A 165 19.15 20.48 8.61
N ARG A 166 18.05 21.18 8.33
CA ARG A 166 16.89 21.29 9.24
C ARG A 166 16.30 19.90 9.55
N PRO A 167 16.33 19.48 10.85
CA PRO A 167 15.98 18.11 11.25
C PRO A 167 14.48 17.90 11.48
N LEU A 168 14.10 16.64 11.71
CA LEU A 168 12.79 16.31 12.28
C LEU A 168 12.70 16.74 13.76
N LEU A 169 11.50 17.16 14.15
CA LEU A 169 11.12 17.27 15.58
C LEU A 169 11.11 15.88 16.25
N PRO A 170 11.10 15.80 17.58
CA PRO A 170 10.89 14.52 18.31
C PRO A 170 9.65 13.78 17.83
N GLU A 171 8.52 14.47 17.66
CA GLU A 171 7.29 13.94 17.09
C GLU A 171 7.51 13.38 15.68
N GLY A 172 8.22 14.09 14.80
CA GLY A 172 8.53 13.61 13.46
C GLY A 172 9.42 12.37 13.45
N LYS A 173 10.33 12.22 14.43
CA LYS A 173 11.12 11.00 14.62
C LYS A 173 10.23 9.81 15.04
N THR A 174 9.22 10.06 15.89
CA THR A 174 8.21 9.06 16.24
C THR A 174 7.39 8.64 15.02
N GLN A 175 6.94 9.62 14.20
CA GLN A 175 6.29 9.36 12.92
C GLN A 175 7.15 8.49 12.01
N ALA A 176 8.43 8.82 11.84
CA ALA A 176 9.34 8.05 11.00
C ALA A 176 9.53 6.59 11.49
N LYS A 177 9.52 6.36 12.79
CA LYS A 177 9.55 5.00 13.38
C LYS A 177 8.25 4.25 13.11
N ARG A 178 7.09 4.90 13.28
CA ARG A 178 5.77 4.30 13.03
C ARG A 178 5.59 3.91 11.56
N LEU A 179 6.09 4.74 10.64
CA LEU A 179 6.09 4.44 9.19
C LEU A 179 6.77 3.12 8.84
N VAL A 180 7.68 2.59 9.66
CA VAL A 180 8.39 1.33 9.37
C VAL A 180 7.40 0.17 9.22
N ALA A 181 6.48 0.00 10.16
CA ALA A 181 5.51 -1.10 10.15
C ALA A 181 4.53 -0.92 8.98
N ILE A 182 3.99 0.28 8.82
CA ILE A 182 3.02 0.61 7.77
C ILE A 182 3.60 0.39 6.37
N LEU A 183 4.80 0.90 6.10
CA LEU A 183 5.48 0.72 4.81
C LEU A 183 5.84 -0.75 4.53
N LYS A 184 6.07 -1.55 5.58
CA LYS A 184 6.26 -3.01 5.44
C LYS A 184 5.07 -3.70 4.81
N SER A 185 3.85 -3.20 5.01
CA SER A 185 2.64 -3.76 4.37
C SER A 185 2.69 -3.65 2.84
N PHE A 186 3.30 -2.58 2.30
CA PHE A 186 3.44 -2.36 0.85
C PHE A 186 4.79 -2.82 0.28
N GLY A 187 5.83 -2.90 1.09
CA GLY A 187 7.14 -3.46 0.78
C GLY A 187 7.92 -2.77 -0.34
N PRO A 188 8.07 -1.42 -0.36
CA PRO A 188 8.90 -0.77 -1.37
C PRO A 188 10.35 -1.24 -1.29
N LYS A 189 10.93 -1.57 -2.45
CA LYS A 189 12.30 -2.09 -2.55
C LYS A 189 13.30 -1.03 -2.96
N ARG A 190 12.90 -0.09 -3.83
CA ARG A 190 13.73 1.04 -4.27
C ARG A 190 13.35 2.27 -3.46
N LEU A 191 14.27 2.74 -2.62
CA LEU A 191 14.03 3.90 -1.75
C LEU A 191 14.79 5.10 -2.29
N VAL A 192 14.06 6.16 -2.64
CA VAL A 192 14.62 7.39 -3.19
C VAL A 192 14.13 8.58 -2.35
N THR A 193 15.05 9.45 -1.94
CA THR A 193 14.73 10.58 -1.07
C THR A 193 15.49 11.84 -1.47
N SER A 194 14.96 13.01 -1.13
CA SER A 194 15.72 14.24 -1.09
C SER A 194 16.90 14.08 -0.11
N PRO A 195 18.10 14.62 -0.41
CA PRO A 195 19.25 14.58 0.48
C PRO A 195 19.06 15.41 1.76
N TRP A 196 18.06 16.29 1.83
CA TRP A 196 17.84 17.13 2.99
C TRP A 196 17.49 16.31 4.23
N THR A 197 18.06 16.68 5.36
CA THR A 197 18.05 15.92 6.62
C THR A 197 16.67 15.40 7.01
N ARG A 198 15.62 16.22 6.92
CA ARG A 198 14.25 15.80 7.29
C ARG A 198 13.68 14.68 6.42
N CYS A 199 13.98 14.67 5.13
CA CYS A 199 13.55 13.59 4.24
C CYS A 199 14.36 12.31 4.49
N TRP A 200 15.68 12.45 4.66
CA TRP A 200 16.55 11.34 5.01
C TRP A 200 16.10 10.67 6.30
N GLN A 201 15.96 11.44 7.38
CA GLN A 201 15.51 10.96 8.69
C GLN A 201 14.12 10.32 8.66
N THR A 202 13.26 10.69 7.72
CA THR A 202 11.92 10.08 7.58
C THR A 202 12.00 8.66 7.04
N VAL A 203 12.90 8.38 6.08
CA VAL A 203 12.95 7.08 5.39
C VAL A 203 14.02 6.14 5.94
N GLU A 204 15.06 6.69 6.57
CA GLU A 204 16.18 5.92 7.11
C GLU A 204 15.76 4.79 8.08
N PRO A 205 14.79 4.98 9.01
CA PRO A 205 14.35 3.89 9.89
C PRO A 205 13.80 2.68 9.10
N TYR A 206 13.01 2.92 8.04
CA TYR A 206 12.52 1.85 7.18
C TYR A 206 13.66 1.19 6.40
N ALA A 207 14.58 1.98 5.84
CA ALA A 207 15.73 1.48 5.11
C ALA A 207 16.56 0.52 5.97
N LYS A 208 16.88 0.92 7.20
CA LYS A 208 17.61 0.10 8.19
C LYS A 208 16.84 -1.17 8.57
N ALA A 209 15.54 -1.03 8.89
CA ALA A 209 14.71 -2.16 9.35
C ALA A 209 14.47 -3.22 8.27
N CYS A 210 14.67 -2.88 6.99
CA CYS A 210 14.44 -3.76 5.84
C CYS A 210 15.73 -4.11 5.07
N ASP A 211 16.89 -3.68 5.57
CA ASP A 211 18.19 -3.84 4.89
C ASP A 211 18.13 -3.37 3.42
N LYS A 212 17.74 -2.10 3.24
CA LYS A 212 17.60 -1.45 1.93
C LYS A 212 18.50 -0.24 1.81
N THR A 213 19.10 -0.07 0.64
CA THR A 213 19.86 1.12 0.31
C THR A 213 18.92 2.30 0.12
N LEU A 214 19.21 3.41 0.80
CA LEU A 214 18.53 4.68 0.63
C LEU A 214 19.30 5.55 -0.36
N ILE A 215 18.68 5.88 -1.49
CA ILE A 215 19.29 6.63 -2.59
C ILE A 215 18.88 8.09 -2.48
N SER A 216 19.84 9.01 -2.32
CA SER A 216 19.56 10.43 -2.34
C SER A 216 19.55 10.98 -3.78
N ARG A 217 18.64 11.94 -4.04
CA ARG A 217 18.52 12.65 -5.31
C ARG A 217 18.33 14.14 -5.05
N SER A 218 19.32 14.96 -5.42
CA SER A 218 19.25 16.42 -5.29
C SER A 218 18.11 17.04 -6.09
N GLN A 219 17.66 16.36 -7.13
CA GLN A 219 16.49 16.72 -7.95
C GLN A 219 15.17 16.76 -7.18
N LEU A 220 15.11 16.13 -6.00
CA LEU A 220 13.90 16.06 -5.15
C LEU A 220 13.88 17.10 -4.03
N THR A 221 14.83 18.06 -4.01
CA THR A 221 14.84 19.17 -3.05
C THR A 221 13.80 20.24 -3.40
N GLU A 222 13.39 21.04 -2.41
CA GLU A 222 12.54 22.22 -2.65
C GLU A 222 13.19 23.16 -3.66
N LEU A 223 14.50 23.43 -3.47
CA LEU A 223 15.27 24.33 -4.31
C LEU A 223 15.29 23.88 -5.78
N THR A 224 15.63 22.61 -6.02
CA THR A 224 15.68 22.10 -7.41
C THR A 224 14.31 22.05 -8.04
N SER A 225 13.28 21.66 -7.28
CA SER A 225 11.90 21.62 -7.80
C SER A 225 11.40 23.01 -8.19
N SER A 226 11.80 24.06 -7.47
CA SER A 226 11.45 25.45 -7.77
C SER A 226 12.24 26.00 -8.95
N LEU A 227 13.59 25.86 -8.93
CA LEU A 227 14.47 26.49 -9.93
C LEU A 227 14.62 25.70 -11.24
N SER A 228 14.42 24.39 -11.19
CA SER A 228 14.64 23.50 -12.32
C SER A 228 13.64 22.33 -12.32
N PRO A 229 12.33 22.60 -12.45
CA PRO A 229 11.28 21.55 -12.33
C PRO A 229 11.46 20.40 -13.33
N ARG A 230 12.07 20.65 -14.50
CA ARG A 230 12.40 19.60 -15.48
C ARG A 230 13.34 18.52 -14.91
N LYS A 231 14.28 18.89 -14.02
CA LYS A 231 15.17 17.92 -13.36
C LYS A 231 14.40 17.03 -12.39
N THR A 232 13.45 17.60 -11.64
CA THR A 232 12.54 16.85 -10.77
C THR A 232 11.66 15.89 -11.59
N THR A 233 11.06 16.39 -12.68
CA THR A 233 10.27 15.56 -13.61
C THR A 233 11.06 14.34 -14.09
N LYS A 234 12.30 14.53 -14.57
CA LYS A 234 13.14 13.42 -15.03
C LYS A 234 13.41 12.40 -13.91
N ALA A 235 13.75 12.88 -12.70
CA ALA A 235 14.02 12.00 -11.57
C ALA A 235 12.78 11.17 -11.15
N VAL A 236 11.57 11.71 -11.31
CA VAL A 236 10.31 10.99 -11.07
C VAL A 236 10.04 9.98 -12.18
N GLN A 237 10.27 10.36 -13.45
CA GLN A 237 10.09 9.47 -14.60
C GLN A 237 11.01 8.24 -14.53
N ASP A 238 12.24 8.38 -14.04
CA ASP A 238 13.18 7.27 -13.84
C ASP A 238 12.64 6.18 -12.88
N LEU A 239 11.60 6.49 -12.09
CA LEU A 239 10.95 5.51 -11.22
C LEU A 239 9.88 4.69 -11.94
N PHE A 240 9.33 5.18 -13.06
CA PHE A 240 8.31 4.46 -13.82
C PHE A 240 8.86 3.17 -14.43
N ASP A 241 10.12 3.19 -14.84
CA ASP A 241 10.78 2.08 -15.52
C ASP A 241 11.40 1.07 -14.55
N SER A 242 11.35 1.37 -13.22
CA SER A 242 11.79 0.42 -12.20
C SER A 242 10.93 -0.85 -12.22
N GLN A 243 11.58 -2.01 -12.26
CA GLN A 243 10.89 -3.30 -12.12
C GLN A 243 10.30 -3.52 -10.72
N ASN A 244 10.79 -2.81 -9.72
CA ASN A 244 10.39 -2.96 -8.33
C ASN A 244 9.48 -1.83 -7.88
N SER A 245 8.66 -2.12 -6.86
CA SER A 245 7.97 -1.09 -6.09
C SER A 245 8.97 -0.09 -5.52
N ALA A 246 8.61 1.21 -5.56
CA ALA A 246 9.49 2.31 -5.17
C ALA A 246 8.81 3.22 -4.13
N LEU A 247 9.64 3.86 -3.31
CA LEU A 247 9.25 4.97 -2.44
C LEU A 247 10.05 6.21 -2.83
N LEU A 248 9.34 7.32 -2.97
CA LEU A 248 9.90 8.65 -3.19
C LEU A 248 9.51 9.55 -2.02
N CYS A 249 10.50 10.05 -1.28
CA CYS A 249 10.27 11.01 -0.20
C CYS A 249 10.76 12.41 -0.60
N SER A 250 9.88 13.41 -0.44
CA SER A 250 10.18 14.77 -0.79
C SER A 250 9.47 15.79 0.13
N HIS A 251 9.34 17.01 -0.32
CA HIS A 251 8.89 18.19 0.41
C HIS A 251 7.58 18.73 -0.17
N ARG A 252 6.76 19.40 0.64
CA ARG A 252 5.53 20.04 0.18
C ARG A 252 5.69 20.91 -1.07
N PRO A 253 6.72 21.81 -1.17
CA PRO A 253 6.89 22.64 -2.37
C PRO A 253 7.25 21.86 -3.64
N ALA A 254 7.77 20.64 -3.51
CA ALA A 254 8.10 19.78 -4.66
C ALA A 254 6.92 18.91 -5.13
N LEU A 255 5.90 18.70 -4.27
CA LEU A 255 4.77 17.83 -4.60
C LEU A 255 4.02 18.24 -5.86
N PRO A 256 3.75 19.52 -6.16
CA PRO A 256 3.08 19.90 -7.41
C PRO A 256 3.78 19.39 -8.66
N THR A 257 5.09 19.57 -8.78
CA THR A 257 5.88 19.07 -9.92
C THR A 257 5.87 17.53 -9.97
N ILE A 258 5.97 16.87 -8.81
CA ILE A 258 5.97 15.40 -8.71
C ILE A 258 4.61 14.86 -9.13
N THR A 259 3.52 15.37 -8.58
CA THR A 259 2.16 14.86 -8.86
C THR A 259 1.75 15.14 -10.31
N GLN A 260 2.10 16.31 -10.88
CA GLN A 260 1.90 16.57 -12.30
C GLN A 260 2.65 15.57 -13.19
N THR A 261 3.88 15.22 -12.82
CA THR A 261 4.65 14.21 -13.55
C THR A 261 4.02 12.82 -13.46
N LEU A 262 3.58 12.41 -12.25
CA LEU A 262 2.88 11.14 -12.05
C LEU A 262 1.57 11.09 -12.84
N ALA A 263 0.82 12.19 -12.86
CA ALA A 263 -0.46 12.31 -13.57
C ALA A 263 -0.35 12.14 -15.09
N THR A 264 0.83 12.30 -15.68
CA THR A 264 1.05 12.06 -17.13
C THR A 264 0.85 10.62 -17.55
N ARG A 265 0.96 9.67 -16.60
CA ARG A 265 0.73 8.24 -16.82
C ARG A 265 -0.50 7.70 -16.08
N ALA A 266 -1.39 8.56 -15.60
CA ALA A 266 -2.61 8.16 -14.92
C ALA A 266 -3.74 7.91 -15.93
N ASN A 267 -4.64 6.96 -15.61
CA ASN A 267 -5.93 6.89 -16.25
C ASN A 267 -6.81 8.09 -15.84
N THR A 268 -7.95 8.27 -16.49
CA THR A 268 -8.85 9.42 -16.26
C THR A 268 -9.41 9.47 -14.84
N GLU A 269 -9.66 8.33 -14.22
CA GLU A 269 -10.25 8.20 -12.88
C GLU A 269 -9.28 8.58 -11.76
N VAL A 270 -8.03 8.17 -11.89
CA VAL A 270 -7.01 8.33 -10.84
C VAL A 270 -6.25 9.66 -10.98
N LYS A 271 -6.24 10.26 -12.17
CA LYS A 271 -5.54 11.51 -12.42
C LYS A 271 -5.89 12.66 -11.47
N PRO A 272 -7.18 12.96 -11.17
CA PRO A 272 -7.54 14.00 -10.21
C PRO A 272 -7.02 13.70 -8.80
N GLN A 273 -7.07 12.43 -8.37
CA GLN A 273 -6.59 12.00 -7.06
C GLN A 273 -5.07 12.18 -6.91
N ILE A 274 -4.31 11.89 -7.98
CA ILE A 274 -2.86 12.13 -8.01
C ILE A 274 -2.56 13.62 -7.90
N LEU A 275 -3.27 14.47 -8.64
CA LEU A 275 -3.07 15.91 -8.59
C LEU A 275 -3.42 16.50 -7.22
N ALA A 276 -4.42 15.95 -6.53
CA ALA A 276 -4.79 16.34 -5.16
C ALA A 276 -3.75 15.93 -4.10
N ALA A 277 -2.86 14.98 -4.38
CA ALA A 277 -1.83 14.53 -3.42
C ALA A 277 -0.72 15.58 -3.15
N THR A 278 -0.89 16.82 -3.61
CA THR A 278 -0.04 17.97 -3.24
C THR A 278 -0.26 18.44 -1.80
N ASP A 279 -1.37 18.04 -1.17
CA ASP A 279 -1.77 18.43 0.18
C ASP A 279 -1.38 17.42 1.27
N LEU A 280 -0.61 16.36 0.93
CA LEU A 280 -0.12 15.38 1.91
C LEU A 280 0.40 16.07 3.17
N ALA A 281 -0.08 15.64 4.35
CA ALA A 281 0.42 16.10 5.64
C ALA A 281 1.85 15.57 5.91
N PRO A 282 2.61 16.15 6.86
CA PRO A 282 3.92 15.60 7.23
C PRO A 282 3.81 14.15 7.70
N GLY A 283 4.57 13.23 7.09
CA GLY A 283 4.52 11.78 7.36
C GLY A 283 3.37 11.05 6.66
N GLU A 284 2.46 11.74 6.01
CA GLU A 284 1.43 11.13 5.16
C GLU A 284 2.02 10.71 3.82
N PHE A 285 1.48 9.64 3.24
CA PHE A 285 1.89 9.17 1.93
C PHE A 285 0.71 8.68 1.08
N ALA A 286 0.92 8.70 -0.23
CA ALA A 286 0.03 8.10 -1.20
C ALA A 286 0.69 6.86 -1.83
N VAL A 287 -0.05 5.76 -1.92
CA VAL A 287 0.35 4.54 -2.63
C VAL A 287 -0.33 4.54 -3.98
N LEU A 288 0.45 4.76 -5.03
CA LEU A 288 -0.02 4.70 -6.40
C LEU A 288 0.27 3.32 -6.99
N ARG A 289 -0.70 2.75 -7.68
CA ARG A 289 -0.56 1.44 -8.32
C ARG A 289 -0.33 1.59 -9.82
N LEU A 290 0.84 1.17 -10.26
CA LEU A 290 1.27 1.21 -11.66
C LEU A 290 1.14 -0.19 -12.27
N THR A 291 0.41 -0.32 -13.39
CA THR A 291 0.32 -1.58 -14.14
C THR A 291 1.69 -2.00 -14.65
N LEU A 292 1.84 -3.27 -15.01
CA LEU A 292 3.08 -3.80 -15.54
C LEU A 292 3.16 -3.61 -17.07
N GLY A 293 4.37 -3.66 -17.63
CA GLY A 293 4.62 -3.64 -19.08
C GLY A 293 4.96 -2.26 -19.65
N LYS A 294 5.15 -2.19 -20.98
CA LYS A 294 5.66 -1.00 -21.68
C LYS A 294 4.72 0.21 -21.66
N LYS A 295 3.41 -0.03 -21.60
CA LYS A 295 2.37 1.02 -21.50
C LYS A 295 1.82 1.14 -20.08
N ALA A 296 2.70 1.01 -19.09
CA ALA A 296 2.32 1.11 -17.68
C ALA A 296 1.62 2.42 -17.35
N ARG A 297 0.46 2.34 -16.66
CA ARG A 297 -0.34 3.50 -16.23
C ARG A 297 -0.75 3.36 -14.77
N PHE A 298 -0.92 4.46 -14.08
CA PHE A 298 -1.47 4.48 -12.72
C PHE A 298 -2.99 4.23 -12.78
N VAL A 299 -3.44 3.26 -12.00
CA VAL A 299 -4.83 2.75 -12.02
C VAL A 299 -5.53 2.86 -10.67
N SER A 300 -4.82 3.16 -9.60
CA SER A 300 -5.40 3.49 -8.31
C SER A 300 -4.44 4.29 -7.44
N LEU A 301 -5.00 5.03 -6.50
CA LEU A 301 -4.30 5.74 -5.45
C LEU A 301 -5.04 5.51 -4.12
N GLU A 302 -4.29 5.21 -3.07
CA GLU A 302 -4.78 5.23 -1.70
C GLU A 302 -3.89 6.14 -0.85
N ARG A 303 -4.51 6.90 0.06
CA ARG A 303 -3.78 7.75 1.02
C ARG A 303 -3.74 7.07 2.36
N VAL A 304 -2.58 7.12 3.00
CA VAL A 304 -2.36 6.55 4.33
C VAL A 304 -1.85 7.63 5.25
N LYS A 305 -2.60 7.86 6.32
CA LYS A 305 -2.23 8.74 7.44
C LYS A 305 -1.92 7.84 8.61
N ALA A 306 -0.70 7.91 9.08
CA ALA A 306 -0.22 7.05 10.16
C ALA A 306 -0.33 7.72 11.56
N PHE A 307 -1.07 8.85 11.67
CA PHE A 307 -1.08 9.67 12.90
C PHE A 307 -2.36 10.50 13.01
#